data_0f75eb145b732b91af575fe6c22d1ebb
#
_entry.id   0f75eb145b732b91af575fe6c22d1ebb
#
_cell.length_a   1.000
_cell.length_b   1.000
_cell.length_c   1.000
_cell.angle_alpha   90.00
_cell.angle_beta   90.00
_cell.angle_gamma   90.00
#
_symmetry.space_group_name_H-M   'P 1'
#
loop_
_entity.id
_entity.type
_entity.pdbx_description
1 polymer ?
#
loop_
_entity_poly.entity_id
_entity_poly.type
_entity_poly.pdbx_seq_one_letter_code
_entity_poly.pdbx_strand_id
1 'polypeptide(L)'
;MKKTILSFTAVSLLLFPALSSCRTGSGSPTVQPEPASAQETADGGEEVNPYTYLGPGYTFSDGVLTAAPATEDKTEARFSGAFLDAGAENYRMDVTLALDSLYSSAGVLFAASESTAYDGIEGYAFTLRDKRVYLYDLTGSSFSGLMPAELASKSVERPKTGAEIRLRVEKNGNTYRCYYLDDAEGVDPWPEFEFVLTDHRGSGVGAVDNGHGAVFTSLSCEPIEENTVPGKTYRNPVFRDLQAADPGVLKVDGKYYCYSTSAPIGYYVYVSEDLVNWTNEGLCMNEAWGLSRSGFYWAPEVVRRADGKFVMVCSVEEHLGFAVADSPLGPFVPETNWTFDKTIDGHIFLDEDGRGYLFYVSWRSGHDYGIWACELEDDLVTVKPGTEVPVISPTDAWEQVSGRVTEGPFVLKHNGLYYLTYSGNGYDAKEYAVGYAVSESPLGPYEKYKANPILSYTSKLYGPGHHSFTVSPDGSELIIVYHTHASTTAVHPRTICIDRARFAPTESGVDRLEIFGPTHTAQEYPK
;
A
#
# COMPACT_ATOMS: atom_id res chain seq x y z
N MET A 1 39.79 23.56 -28.94
CA MET A 1 40.85 22.69 -29.46
C MET A 1 40.55 21.27 -29.07
N LYS A 2 40.61 20.41 -30.08
CA LYS A 2 40.59 18.93 -30.10
C LYS A 2 39.32 18.21 -29.62
N LYS A 3 38.50 17.85 -30.60
CA LYS A 3 37.56 16.73 -30.67
C LYS A 3 38.34 15.42 -30.64
N THR A 4 37.79 14.41 -29.97
CA THR A 4 38.11 13.01 -30.27
C THR A 4 36.81 12.25 -30.39
N ILE A 5 36.54 11.79 -31.59
CA ILE A 5 35.50 10.86 -32.00
C ILE A 5 36.09 9.47 -31.85
N LEU A 6 35.39 8.52 -31.29
CA LEU A 6 35.69 7.10 -31.46
C LEU A 6 34.43 6.33 -31.86
N SER A 7 34.63 5.56 -32.91
CA SER A 7 33.71 4.94 -33.81
C SER A 7 33.12 3.62 -33.33
N PHE A 8 31.96 3.34 -33.87
CA PHE A 8 31.23 2.06 -33.83
C PHE A 8 31.96 0.92 -34.51
N THR A 9 31.79 -0.28 -33.99
CA THR A 9 31.93 -1.51 -34.78
C THR A 9 30.74 -2.45 -34.51
N ALA A 10 30.03 -2.71 -35.59
CA ALA A 10 28.93 -3.68 -35.66
C ALA A 10 29.49 -5.11 -35.78
N VAL A 11 28.84 -6.08 -35.16
CA VAL A 11 29.04 -7.50 -35.45
C VAL A 11 27.70 -8.19 -35.69
N SER A 12 27.74 -8.95 -36.75
CA SER A 12 26.73 -9.55 -37.57
C SER A 12 25.87 -10.65 -36.95
N LEU A 13 24.63 -10.74 -37.46
CA LEU A 13 23.75 -11.89 -37.44
C LEU A 13 24.42 -13.20 -37.96
N LEU A 14 24.09 -14.29 -37.31
CA LEU A 14 24.12 -15.62 -37.92
C LEU A 14 22.79 -16.37 -37.62
N LEU A 15 22.02 -16.53 -38.67
CA LEU A 15 20.89 -17.46 -38.82
C LEU A 15 21.43 -18.86 -39.09
N PHE A 16 20.85 -19.90 -38.44
CA PHE A 16 20.77 -21.26 -39.00
C PHE A 16 19.51 -22.00 -38.55
N PRO A 17 19.08 -23.05 -39.30
CA PRO A 17 17.70 -23.27 -39.64
C PRO A 17 17.01 -24.43 -38.90
N ALA A 18 15.69 -24.46 -39.08
CA ALA A 18 14.79 -25.52 -38.65
C ALA A 18 15.07 -26.88 -39.29
N LEU A 19 14.93 -27.94 -38.50
CA LEU A 19 14.68 -29.28 -39.02
C LEU A 19 13.46 -29.91 -38.30
N SER A 20 12.46 -30.14 -39.12
CA SER A 20 11.24 -30.87 -38.84
C SER A 20 11.54 -32.37 -38.75
N SER A 21 10.97 -33.07 -37.78
CA SER A 21 10.57 -34.48 -37.99
C SER A 21 9.37 -34.82 -37.12
N CYS A 22 8.26 -35.09 -37.79
CA CYS A 22 7.12 -35.80 -37.25
C CYS A 22 7.49 -37.22 -36.78
N ARG A 23 6.96 -37.64 -35.62
CA ARG A 23 6.57 -39.02 -35.41
C ARG A 23 5.34 -39.11 -34.52
N THR A 24 4.33 -39.74 -35.05
CA THR A 24 3.07 -40.23 -34.47
C THR A 24 3.34 -41.36 -33.47
N GLY A 25 2.55 -41.42 -32.40
CA GLY A 25 2.49 -42.67 -31.61
C GLY A 25 1.71 -42.53 -30.29
N SER A 26 0.45 -42.94 -30.37
CA SER A 26 -0.39 -43.67 -29.38
C SER A 26 -0.48 -43.15 -27.92
N GLY A 27 -1.74 -42.89 -27.56
CA GLY A 27 -2.20 -42.51 -26.25
C GLY A 27 -1.97 -43.56 -25.15
N SER A 28 -1.86 -43.04 -23.98
CA SER A 28 -2.13 -43.71 -22.71
C SER A 28 -2.91 -42.76 -21.81
N PRO A 29 -3.79 -43.22 -20.95
CA PRO A 29 -4.78 -42.41 -20.27
C PRO A 29 -4.11 -41.57 -19.16
N THR A 30 -4.40 -40.29 -19.15
CA THR A 30 -4.12 -39.38 -18.05
C THR A 30 -4.91 -39.83 -16.82
N VAL A 31 -4.19 -40.34 -15.84
CA VAL A 31 -4.68 -40.44 -14.46
C VAL A 31 -4.65 -39.02 -13.90
N GLN A 32 -5.80 -38.47 -13.61
CA GLN A 32 -5.91 -37.26 -12.78
C GLN A 32 -5.37 -37.60 -11.38
N PRO A 33 -4.52 -36.80 -10.77
CA PRO A 33 -4.24 -36.94 -9.35
C PRO A 33 -5.50 -36.50 -8.58
N GLU A 34 -6.02 -37.39 -7.75
CA GLU A 34 -7.01 -37.03 -6.72
C GLU A 34 -6.40 -36.00 -5.76
N PRO A 35 -7.21 -35.05 -5.24
CA PRO A 35 -6.75 -34.14 -4.20
C PRO A 35 -6.33 -34.99 -2.98
N ALA A 36 -5.21 -34.64 -2.38
CA ALA A 36 -4.77 -35.22 -1.11
C ALA A 36 -5.78 -34.83 -0.02
N SER A 37 -6.86 -35.58 0.07
CA SER A 37 -7.78 -35.56 1.19
C SER A 37 -7.05 -36.19 2.40
N ALA A 38 -7.19 -35.58 3.56
CA ALA A 38 -6.80 -36.16 4.82
C ALA A 38 -7.17 -37.65 4.85
N GLN A 39 -6.18 -38.51 4.97
CA GLN A 39 -6.40 -39.94 5.11
C GLN A 39 -7.14 -40.18 6.44
N GLU A 40 -8.31 -40.80 6.33
CA GLU A 40 -9.00 -41.37 7.47
C GLU A 40 -8.06 -42.30 8.24
N THR A 41 -8.00 -42.12 9.55
CA THR A 41 -7.26 -42.93 10.50
C THR A 41 -7.74 -44.39 10.41
N ALA A 42 -6.91 -45.26 9.88
CA ALA A 42 -7.01 -46.69 10.07
C ALA A 42 -6.07 -47.09 11.22
N ASP A 43 -6.69 -47.49 12.31
CA ASP A 43 -6.24 -48.40 13.36
C ASP A 43 -4.72 -48.51 13.60
N GLY A 44 -4.18 -47.81 14.60
CA GLY A 44 -2.91 -48.13 15.27
C GLY A 44 -1.60 -47.80 14.52
N GLY A 45 -1.62 -46.99 13.49
CA GLY A 45 -0.44 -46.53 12.76
C GLY A 45 0.25 -45.34 13.44
N GLU A 46 1.57 -45.31 13.49
CA GLU A 46 2.36 -44.11 13.84
C GLU A 46 1.94 -42.94 12.95
N GLU A 47 1.68 -41.79 13.57
CA GLU A 47 1.40 -40.53 12.85
C GLU A 47 2.59 -40.19 11.94
N VAL A 48 2.36 -40.08 10.63
CA VAL A 48 3.41 -39.76 9.66
C VAL A 48 3.64 -38.25 9.67
N ASN A 49 4.82 -37.82 10.08
CA ASN A 49 5.24 -36.42 9.97
C ASN A 49 5.50 -36.04 8.50
N PRO A 50 4.71 -35.11 7.91
CA PRO A 50 4.88 -34.73 6.51
C PRO A 50 5.95 -33.66 6.28
N TYR A 51 6.54 -33.09 7.34
CA TYR A 51 7.38 -31.90 7.26
C TYR A 51 8.86 -32.23 7.22
N THR A 52 9.60 -31.47 6.39
CA THR A 52 11.05 -31.33 6.47
C THR A 52 11.36 -30.14 7.37
N TYR A 53 12.21 -30.34 8.37
CA TYR A 53 12.60 -29.28 9.30
C TYR A 53 13.87 -28.59 8.83
N LEU A 54 13.83 -27.25 8.82
CA LEU A 54 14.95 -26.37 8.55
C LEU A 54 15.29 -25.60 9.83
N GLY A 55 16.31 -26.05 10.53
CA GLY A 55 16.71 -25.52 11.83
C GLY A 55 16.07 -26.24 13.03
N PRO A 56 16.46 -25.86 14.24
CA PRO A 56 16.04 -26.52 15.47
C PRO A 56 14.64 -26.09 15.94
N GLY A 57 14.03 -26.88 16.81
CA GLY A 57 12.90 -26.50 17.64
C GLY A 57 11.53 -27.00 17.20
N TYR A 58 11.39 -27.63 16.04
CA TYR A 58 10.09 -28.13 15.57
C TYR A 58 9.79 -29.55 16.07
N THR A 59 8.55 -29.74 16.48
CA THR A 59 7.96 -31.06 16.78
C THR A 59 6.56 -31.15 16.18
N PHE A 60 6.18 -32.35 15.69
CA PHE A 60 4.87 -32.64 15.17
C PHE A 60 4.25 -33.81 15.94
N SER A 61 3.06 -33.61 16.52
CA SER A 61 2.31 -34.62 17.26
C SER A 61 0.82 -34.26 17.28
N ASP A 62 -0.04 -35.27 17.13
CA ASP A 62 -1.49 -35.12 17.17
C ASP A 62 -2.03 -34.07 16.17
N GLY A 63 -1.42 -33.97 14.97
CA GLY A 63 -1.80 -33.00 13.95
C GLY A 63 -1.29 -31.57 14.22
N VAL A 64 -0.58 -31.33 15.31
CA VAL A 64 -0.09 -30.01 15.73
C VAL A 64 1.42 -29.89 15.53
N LEU A 65 1.84 -28.85 14.81
CA LEU A 65 3.24 -28.50 14.67
C LEU A 65 3.59 -27.42 15.71
N THR A 66 4.60 -27.68 16.52
CA THR A 66 5.06 -26.75 17.56
C THR A 66 6.50 -26.33 17.29
N ALA A 67 6.76 -25.02 17.28
CA ALA A 67 8.08 -24.45 17.31
C ALA A 67 8.41 -24.05 18.75
N ALA A 68 9.31 -24.80 19.40
CA ALA A 68 9.76 -24.48 20.75
C ALA A 68 10.72 -23.27 20.75
N PRO A 69 10.72 -22.44 21.80
CA PRO A 69 11.69 -21.34 21.90
C PRO A 69 13.13 -21.83 21.80
N ALA A 70 13.86 -21.32 20.83
CA ALA A 70 15.28 -21.63 20.61
C ALA A 70 16.21 -20.67 21.35
N THR A 71 15.71 -19.52 21.82
CA THR A 71 16.45 -18.50 22.56
C THR A 71 15.58 -17.86 23.64
N GLU A 72 16.16 -17.60 24.80
CA GLU A 72 15.54 -16.78 25.86
C GLU A 72 15.89 -15.28 25.69
N ASP A 73 16.85 -14.96 24.85
CA ASP A 73 17.24 -13.56 24.56
C ASP A 73 16.22 -12.92 23.63
N LYS A 74 15.49 -11.95 24.17
CA LYS A 74 14.42 -11.23 23.47
C LYS A 74 14.92 -10.33 22.32
N THR A 75 16.22 -10.12 22.23
CA THR A 75 16.84 -9.30 21.17
C THR A 75 17.40 -10.15 20.02
N GLU A 76 17.52 -11.45 20.20
CA GLU A 76 17.94 -12.39 19.16
C GLU A 76 16.71 -12.92 18.41
N ALA A 77 16.84 -13.06 17.10
CA ALA A 77 15.89 -13.80 16.27
C ALA A 77 16.64 -14.83 15.44
N ARG A 78 16.15 -16.07 15.45
CA ARG A 78 16.76 -17.21 14.76
C ARG A 78 15.67 -17.91 13.96
N PHE A 79 15.50 -17.47 12.71
CA PHE A 79 14.47 -18.03 11.86
C PHE A 79 14.75 -19.49 11.53
N SER A 80 13.78 -20.31 11.84
CA SER A 80 13.74 -21.73 11.48
C SER A 80 12.40 -22.07 10.84
N GLY A 81 12.29 -23.18 10.12
CA GLY A 81 11.09 -23.52 9.38
C GLY A 81 10.79 -25.02 9.34
N ALA A 82 9.54 -25.33 9.13
CA ALA A 82 9.06 -26.66 8.77
C ALA A 82 8.28 -26.55 7.46
N PHE A 83 8.66 -27.28 6.42
CA PHE A 83 8.05 -27.15 5.12
C PHE A 83 7.74 -28.50 4.46
N LEU A 84 6.85 -28.44 3.49
CA LEU A 84 6.53 -29.49 2.54
C LEU A 84 6.64 -28.94 1.12
N ASP A 85 6.68 -29.81 0.11
CA ASP A 85 6.57 -29.38 -1.28
C ASP A 85 5.15 -28.88 -1.55
N ALA A 86 5.02 -27.74 -2.22
CA ALA A 86 3.71 -27.17 -2.61
C ALA A 86 2.91 -28.11 -3.51
N GLY A 87 3.57 -29.00 -4.25
CA GLY A 87 2.92 -29.98 -5.14
C GLY A 87 2.21 -29.35 -6.36
N ALA A 88 2.25 -28.02 -6.49
CA ALA A 88 1.61 -27.28 -7.57
C ALA A 88 2.40 -26.01 -7.91
N GLU A 89 2.31 -25.58 -9.19
CA GLU A 89 2.94 -24.32 -9.62
C GLU A 89 2.22 -23.10 -9.02
N ASN A 90 0.88 -23.12 -9.00
CA ASN A 90 0.04 -22.11 -8.39
C ASN A 90 -0.65 -22.71 -7.17
N TYR A 91 -0.56 -22.03 -6.03
CA TYR A 91 -1.06 -22.57 -4.78
C TYR A 91 -1.55 -21.50 -3.81
N ARG A 92 -2.37 -21.95 -2.87
CA ARG A 92 -2.77 -21.21 -1.67
C ARG A 92 -2.24 -21.96 -0.46
N MET A 93 -1.41 -21.30 0.34
CA MET A 93 -0.92 -21.81 1.61
C MET A 93 -1.58 -21.05 2.76
N ASP A 94 -2.34 -21.75 3.57
CA ASP A 94 -2.99 -21.24 4.78
C ASP A 94 -2.30 -21.79 6.02
N VAL A 95 -2.07 -20.91 6.99
CA VAL A 95 -1.49 -21.25 8.29
C VAL A 95 -2.33 -20.64 9.38
N THR A 96 -2.75 -21.46 10.35
CA THR A 96 -3.38 -21.02 11.59
C THR A 96 -2.40 -21.26 12.74
N LEU A 97 -2.16 -20.23 13.54
CA LEU A 97 -1.14 -20.28 14.58
C LEU A 97 -1.51 -19.47 15.83
N ALA A 98 -0.82 -19.76 16.95
CA ALA A 98 -0.80 -18.94 18.15
C ALA A 98 0.65 -18.59 18.51
N LEU A 99 0.88 -17.35 18.96
CA LEU A 99 2.20 -16.88 19.38
C LEU A 99 2.40 -17.07 20.88
N ASP A 100 3.54 -17.61 21.27
CA ASP A 100 3.86 -17.88 22.68
C ASP A 100 4.23 -16.60 23.46
N SER A 101 4.72 -15.57 22.76
CA SER A 101 5.14 -14.32 23.39
C SER A 101 4.95 -13.10 22.46
N LEU A 102 5.10 -11.90 23.02
CA LEU A 102 5.12 -10.65 22.25
C LEU A 102 6.37 -10.50 21.33
N TYR A 103 7.38 -11.33 21.56
CA TYR A 103 8.62 -11.34 20.76
C TYR A 103 8.57 -12.37 19.64
N SER A 104 7.62 -13.32 19.73
CA SER A 104 7.41 -14.33 18.69
C SER A 104 6.99 -13.66 17.39
N SER A 105 7.65 -14.05 16.30
CA SER A 105 7.31 -13.69 14.93
C SER A 105 7.19 -14.99 14.16
N ALA A 106 5.97 -15.38 13.81
CA ALA A 106 5.74 -16.64 13.15
C ALA A 106 4.70 -16.49 12.02
N GLY A 107 4.70 -17.42 11.09
CA GLY A 107 3.78 -17.37 9.96
C GLY A 107 4.09 -18.35 8.84
N VAL A 108 3.93 -17.89 7.60
CA VAL A 108 4.04 -18.68 6.38
C VAL A 108 5.44 -18.60 5.81
N LEU A 109 6.07 -19.75 5.58
CA LEU A 109 7.27 -19.94 4.78
C LEU A 109 6.86 -20.27 3.34
N PHE A 110 7.49 -19.68 2.34
CA PHE A 110 7.15 -19.95 0.94
C PHE A 110 8.33 -19.70 -0.01
N ALA A 111 8.26 -20.29 -1.21
CA ALA A 111 9.33 -20.31 -2.21
C ALA A 111 10.68 -20.72 -1.58
N ALA A 112 10.65 -21.72 -0.71
CA ALA A 112 11.74 -22.04 0.19
C ALA A 112 12.45 -23.31 -0.17
N SER A 113 13.75 -23.36 0.17
CA SER A 113 14.60 -24.54 0.18
C SER A 113 15.65 -24.42 1.28
N GLU A 114 16.30 -25.54 1.62
CA GLU A 114 17.50 -25.52 2.42
C GLU A 114 18.62 -24.83 1.64
N SER A 115 19.35 -23.93 2.29
CA SER A 115 20.52 -23.32 1.66
C SER A 115 21.67 -24.33 1.52
N THR A 116 22.27 -24.36 0.34
CA THR A 116 23.47 -25.14 0.09
C THR A 116 24.75 -24.34 0.38
N ALA A 117 24.65 -23.05 0.62
CA ALA A 117 25.77 -22.13 0.78
C ALA A 117 26.06 -21.78 2.25
N TYR A 118 25.07 -21.90 3.13
CA TYR A 118 25.16 -21.53 4.55
C TYR A 118 24.15 -22.33 5.38
N ASP A 119 24.27 -22.28 6.70
CA ASP A 119 23.35 -22.91 7.64
C ASP A 119 22.10 -22.01 7.81
N GLY A 120 21.10 -22.18 6.93
CA GLY A 120 19.90 -21.35 6.91
C GLY A 120 18.90 -21.71 5.81
N ILE A 121 17.95 -20.83 5.59
CA ILE A 121 16.86 -20.98 4.62
C ILE A 121 17.06 -20.02 3.46
N GLU A 122 16.96 -20.52 2.24
CA GLU A 122 16.73 -19.70 1.06
C GLU A 122 15.23 -19.64 0.79
N GLY A 123 14.63 -18.47 0.88
CA GLY A 123 13.18 -18.32 0.70
C GLY A 123 12.64 -17.05 1.31
N TYR A 124 11.33 -17.03 1.50
CA TYR A 124 10.62 -15.86 2.00
C TYR A 124 9.71 -16.25 3.16
N ALA A 125 9.48 -15.29 4.08
CA ALA A 125 8.58 -15.45 5.21
C ALA A 125 7.58 -14.30 5.28
N PHE A 126 6.31 -14.65 5.44
CA PHE A 126 5.25 -13.72 5.82
C PHE A 126 4.80 -14.01 7.24
N THR A 127 5.09 -13.13 8.17
CA THR A 127 4.92 -13.37 9.60
C THR A 127 4.12 -12.27 10.28
N LEU A 128 3.50 -12.60 11.42
CA LEU A 128 2.93 -11.64 12.36
C LEU A 128 3.81 -11.59 13.61
N ARG A 129 4.08 -10.37 14.11
CA ARG A 129 4.66 -10.11 15.43
C ARG A 129 3.94 -8.93 16.08
N ASP A 130 3.41 -9.14 17.28
CA ASP A 130 2.57 -8.17 18.00
C ASP A 130 1.40 -7.67 17.12
N LYS A 131 1.46 -6.48 16.60
CA LYS A 131 0.45 -5.82 15.75
C LYS A 131 0.97 -5.41 14.37
N ARG A 132 1.96 -6.11 13.86
CA ARG A 132 2.52 -5.87 12.52
C ARG A 132 2.75 -7.17 11.79
N VAL A 133 2.38 -7.17 10.52
CA VAL A 133 2.81 -8.20 9.58
C VAL A 133 4.09 -7.78 8.90
N TYR A 134 4.94 -8.75 8.62
CA TYR A 134 6.27 -8.56 8.04
C TYR A 134 6.45 -9.49 6.85
N LEU A 135 7.10 -9.00 5.82
CA LEU A 135 7.61 -9.80 4.72
C LEU A 135 9.14 -9.78 4.78
N TYR A 136 9.74 -10.95 4.88
CA TYR A 136 11.19 -11.12 4.96
C TYR A 136 11.73 -11.89 3.76
N ASP A 137 12.94 -11.52 3.32
CA ASP A 137 13.84 -12.36 2.55
C ASP A 137 14.77 -13.08 3.54
N LEU A 138 14.65 -14.39 3.62
CA LEU A 138 15.45 -15.21 4.56
C LEU A 138 16.85 -15.53 4.05
N THR A 139 17.14 -15.23 2.78
CA THR A 139 18.44 -15.48 2.16
C THR A 139 19.56 -14.75 2.91
N GLY A 140 20.60 -15.48 3.30
CA GLY A 140 21.70 -14.95 4.10
C GLY A 140 21.42 -14.86 5.60
N SER A 141 20.18 -15.13 6.06
CA SER A 141 19.91 -15.36 7.48
C SER A 141 20.43 -16.74 7.88
N SER A 142 20.83 -16.91 9.14
CA SER A 142 21.30 -18.21 9.62
C SER A 142 20.56 -18.64 10.88
N PHE A 143 20.52 -19.96 11.12
CA PHE A 143 20.01 -20.51 12.38
C PHE A 143 20.86 -20.09 13.60
N SER A 144 22.03 -19.52 13.38
CA SER A 144 22.93 -18.99 14.42
C SER A 144 22.71 -17.51 14.74
N GLY A 145 21.71 -16.83 14.15
CA GLY A 145 21.28 -15.52 14.59
C GLY A 145 21.54 -14.34 13.65
N LEU A 146 21.88 -14.57 12.35
CA LEU A 146 21.86 -13.48 11.36
C LEU A 146 20.41 -13.16 10.99
N MET A 147 20.06 -11.88 11.10
CA MET A 147 18.71 -11.40 10.81
C MET A 147 18.42 -11.41 9.31
N PRO A 148 17.21 -11.81 8.89
CA PRO A 148 16.77 -11.69 7.51
C PRO A 148 16.54 -10.23 7.11
N ALA A 149 16.54 -9.98 5.80
CA ALA A 149 16.20 -8.67 5.27
C ALA A 149 14.68 -8.44 5.32
N GLU A 150 14.23 -7.40 6.02
CA GLU A 150 12.85 -6.93 5.96
C GLU A 150 12.58 -6.27 4.60
N LEU A 151 11.64 -6.83 3.83
CA LEU A 151 11.22 -6.30 2.53
C LEU A 151 10.05 -5.33 2.65
N ALA A 152 9.12 -5.60 3.57
CA ALA A 152 7.96 -4.76 3.85
C ALA A 152 7.39 -5.06 5.24
N SER A 153 6.70 -4.07 5.82
CA SER A 153 5.89 -4.28 7.01
C SER A 153 4.68 -3.36 7.03
N LYS A 154 3.59 -3.82 7.65
CA LYS A 154 2.33 -3.07 7.78
C LYS A 154 1.70 -3.33 9.14
N SER A 155 1.11 -2.31 9.76
CA SER A 155 0.34 -2.48 10.99
C SER A 155 -0.99 -3.18 10.70
N VAL A 156 -1.42 -4.01 11.62
CA VAL A 156 -2.72 -4.70 11.59
C VAL A 156 -3.38 -4.58 12.96
N GLU A 157 -4.66 -4.86 13.04
CA GLU A 157 -5.31 -4.95 14.34
C GLU A 157 -4.69 -6.09 15.15
N ARG A 158 -4.42 -5.84 16.44
CA ARG A 158 -3.84 -6.86 17.30
C ARG A 158 -4.86 -7.96 17.56
N PRO A 159 -4.51 -9.23 17.30
CA PRO A 159 -5.38 -10.34 17.68
C PRO A 159 -5.66 -10.30 19.19
N LYS A 160 -6.86 -10.68 19.60
CA LYS A 160 -7.17 -10.88 21.01
C LYS A 160 -6.19 -11.90 21.60
N THR A 161 -5.72 -11.71 22.83
CA THR A 161 -4.80 -12.65 23.49
C THR A 161 -5.39 -14.06 23.47
N GLY A 162 -4.65 -15.03 22.92
CA GLY A 162 -5.10 -16.42 22.76
C GLY A 162 -6.02 -16.66 21.56
N ALA A 163 -6.27 -15.65 20.72
CA ALA A 163 -6.97 -15.85 19.46
C ALA A 163 -6.08 -16.59 18.45
N GLU A 164 -6.69 -17.40 17.62
CA GLU A 164 -6.03 -17.99 16.48
C GLU A 164 -5.71 -16.90 15.44
N ILE A 165 -4.49 -16.93 14.94
CA ILE A 165 -3.99 -16.05 13.91
C ILE A 165 -4.02 -16.84 12.61
N ARG A 166 -4.62 -16.27 11.56
CA ARG A 166 -4.66 -16.89 10.24
C ARG A 166 -3.88 -16.06 9.25
N LEU A 167 -2.89 -16.66 8.62
CA LEU A 167 -2.09 -16.05 7.56
C LEU A 167 -2.20 -16.89 6.29
N ARG A 168 -2.23 -16.24 5.15
CA ARG A 168 -2.30 -16.88 3.82
C ARG A 168 -1.25 -16.32 2.89
N VAL A 169 -0.66 -17.18 2.07
CA VAL A 169 0.12 -16.80 0.89
C VAL A 169 -0.48 -17.48 -0.33
N GLU A 170 -0.81 -16.71 -1.34
CA GLU A 170 -1.20 -17.21 -2.65
C GLU A 170 -0.09 -16.93 -3.66
N LYS A 171 0.28 -17.96 -4.44
CA LYS A 171 1.16 -17.85 -5.61
C LYS A 171 0.34 -18.09 -6.86
N ASN A 172 0.41 -17.14 -7.78
CA ASN A 172 -0.21 -17.25 -9.10
C ASN A 172 0.79 -16.77 -10.17
N GLY A 173 1.32 -17.67 -10.96
CA GLY A 173 2.50 -17.40 -11.79
C GLY A 173 3.67 -16.91 -10.94
N ASN A 174 4.20 -15.73 -11.26
CA ASN A 174 5.27 -15.09 -10.49
C ASN A 174 4.75 -14.10 -9.44
N THR A 175 3.44 -13.92 -9.31
CA THR A 175 2.82 -13.01 -8.35
C THR A 175 2.50 -13.73 -7.05
N TYR A 176 2.92 -13.13 -5.95
CA TYR A 176 2.63 -13.58 -4.59
C TYR A 176 1.76 -12.56 -3.88
N ARG A 177 0.74 -13.02 -3.15
CA ARG A 177 -0.15 -12.23 -2.32
C ARG A 177 -0.14 -12.78 -0.90
N CYS A 178 0.06 -11.90 0.08
CA CYS A 178 0.10 -12.25 1.50
C CYS A 178 -1.09 -11.61 2.21
N TYR A 179 -1.84 -12.40 2.98
CA TYR A 179 -3.06 -11.97 3.67
C TYR A 179 -2.97 -12.23 5.17
N TYR A 180 -3.37 -11.24 5.95
CA TYR A 180 -3.78 -11.43 7.33
C TYR A 180 -5.30 -11.57 7.36
N LEU A 181 -5.77 -12.77 7.71
CA LEU A 181 -7.19 -13.11 7.69
C LEU A 181 -7.79 -12.81 9.07
N ASP A 182 -8.32 -11.60 9.22
CA ASP A 182 -9.16 -11.30 10.36
C ASP A 182 -10.59 -11.85 10.17
N ASP A 183 -11.37 -11.93 11.26
CA ASP A 183 -12.69 -12.56 11.25
C ASP A 183 -13.80 -11.67 10.68
N ALA A 184 -13.50 -10.72 9.79
CA ALA A 184 -14.51 -9.93 9.11
C ALA A 184 -15.37 -10.83 8.21
N GLU A 185 -16.52 -11.28 8.72
CA GLU A 185 -17.45 -12.11 7.98
C GLU A 185 -18.01 -11.36 6.77
N GLY A 186 -18.05 -12.04 5.62
CA GLY A 186 -18.73 -11.59 4.42
C GLY A 186 -17.96 -10.63 3.52
N VAL A 187 -16.66 -10.42 3.76
CA VAL A 187 -15.79 -9.60 2.91
C VAL A 187 -14.63 -10.45 2.41
N ASP A 188 -14.44 -10.51 1.08
CA ASP A 188 -13.25 -11.14 0.52
C ASP A 188 -11.99 -10.42 1.02
N PRO A 189 -11.00 -11.15 1.57
CA PRO A 189 -9.80 -10.52 2.10
C PRO A 189 -9.00 -9.86 0.97
N TRP A 190 -8.43 -8.67 1.26
CA TRP A 190 -7.42 -8.07 0.42
C TRP A 190 -6.02 -8.40 0.95
N PRO A 191 -5.03 -8.59 0.06
CA PRO A 191 -3.68 -8.88 0.52
C PRO A 191 -3.07 -7.66 1.22
N GLU A 192 -2.30 -7.93 2.26
CA GLU A 192 -1.46 -6.93 2.91
C GLU A 192 -0.26 -6.55 2.05
N PHE A 193 0.26 -7.55 1.30
CA PHE A 193 1.34 -7.38 0.35
C PHE A 193 1.05 -8.11 -0.95
N GLU A 194 1.43 -7.48 -2.07
CA GLU A 194 1.49 -8.09 -3.39
C GLU A 194 2.84 -7.80 -4.03
N PHE A 195 3.51 -8.80 -4.59
CA PHE A 195 4.83 -8.64 -5.20
C PHE A 195 5.11 -9.74 -6.23
N VAL A 196 6.10 -9.51 -7.08
CA VAL A 196 6.55 -10.46 -8.10
C VAL A 196 7.93 -10.97 -7.73
N LEU A 197 8.09 -12.30 -7.73
CA LEU A 197 9.37 -12.96 -7.64
C LEU A 197 9.71 -13.58 -9.00
N THR A 198 10.91 -13.32 -9.47
CA THR A 198 11.46 -13.91 -10.72
C THR A 198 12.53 -14.95 -10.43
N ASP A 199 13.05 -14.98 -9.22
CA ASP A 199 14.00 -15.95 -8.70
C ASP A 199 13.27 -16.95 -7.80
N HIS A 200 12.94 -18.10 -8.37
CA HIS A 200 12.34 -19.21 -7.61
C HIS A 200 13.45 -19.95 -6.86
N ARG A 201 13.55 -19.74 -5.55
CA ARG A 201 14.57 -20.35 -4.69
C ARG A 201 14.25 -21.78 -4.29
N GLY A 202 12.95 -22.15 -4.33
CA GLY A 202 12.47 -23.49 -4.01
C GLY A 202 10.96 -23.61 -4.15
N SER A 203 10.45 -24.85 -4.06
CA SER A 203 9.03 -25.18 -4.05
C SER A 203 8.45 -25.33 -2.63
N GLY A 204 9.26 -25.21 -1.60
CA GLY A 204 8.85 -25.42 -0.21
C GLY A 204 7.88 -24.35 0.28
N VAL A 205 6.84 -24.79 0.96
CA VAL A 205 5.84 -23.98 1.67
C VAL A 205 5.60 -24.56 3.06
N GLY A 206 5.29 -23.72 4.04
CA GLY A 206 5.03 -24.23 5.38
C GLY A 206 5.04 -23.17 6.47
N ALA A 207 5.51 -23.55 7.63
CA ALA A 207 5.60 -22.73 8.83
C ALA A 207 7.00 -22.14 9.01
N VAL A 208 7.08 -20.95 9.58
CA VAL A 208 8.31 -20.28 9.97
C VAL A 208 8.14 -19.59 11.32
N ASP A 209 9.18 -19.60 12.12
CA ASP A 209 9.25 -18.97 13.44
C ASP A 209 10.63 -18.31 13.64
N ASN A 210 10.67 -17.23 14.43
CA ASN A 210 11.90 -16.50 14.72
C ASN A 210 12.68 -16.99 15.95
N GLY A 211 12.36 -18.19 16.44
CA GLY A 211 13.01 -18.81 17.61
C GLY A 211 12.45 -18.37 18.96
N HIS A 212 11.32 -17.70 19.01
CA HIS A 212 10.64 -17.32 20.26
C HIS A 212 9.39 -18.16 20.55
N GLY A 213 9.11 -19.15 19.73
CA GLY A 213 8.04 -20.12 19.90
C GLY A 213 6.71 -19.74 19.28
N ALA A 214 6.06 -20.75 18.71
CA ALA A 214 4.70 -20.66 18.16
C ALA A 214 4.08 -22.05 18.09
N VAL A 215 2.76 -22.11 18.16
CA VAL A 215 1.96 -23.33 17.93
C VAL A 215 1.18 -23.16 16.66
N PHE A 216 1.35 -24.06 15.71
CA PHE A 216 0.66 -24.08 14.43
C PHE A 216 -0.42 -25.14 14.47
N THR A 217 -1.68 -24.71 14.56
CA THR A 217 -2.84 -25.60 14.71
C THR A 217 -3.39 -26.13 13.39
N SER A 218 -3.07 -25.44 12.28
CA SER A 218 -3.41 -25.89 10.94
C SER A 218 -2.42 -25.37 9.91
N LEU A 219 -2.03 -26.25 8.97
CA LEU A 219 -1.30 -25.90 7.75
C LEU A 219 -1.98 -26.62 6.59
N SER A 220 -2.39 -25.86 5.57
CA SER A 220 -2.95 -26.43 4.35
C SER A 220 -2.37 -25.76 3.12
N CYS A 221 -2.03 -26.57 2.10
CA CYS A 221 -1.59 -26.08 0.81
C CYS A 221 -2.48 -26.68 -0.27
N GLU A 222 -3.17 -25.82 -1.00
CA GLU A 222 -4.11 -26.23 -2.04
C GLU A 222 -3.68 -25.65 -3.39
N PRO A 223 -3.77 -26.43 -4.49
CA PRO A 223 -3.59 -25.89 -5.83
C PRO A 223 -4.70 -24.88 -6.16
N ILE A 224 -4.35 -23.82 -6.87
CA ILE A 224 -5.32 -22.87 -7.40
C ILE A 224 -5.20 -22.78 -8.92
N GLU A 225 -6.31 -22.47 -9.60
CA GLU A 225 -6.27 -22.22 -11.04
C GLU A 225 -5.50 -20.93 -11.33
N GLU A 226 -4.77 -20.91 -12.45
CA GLU A 226 -4.10 -19.71 -12.91
C GLU A 226 -5.15 -18.62 -13.20
N ASN A 227 -5.14 -17.57 -12.41
CA ASN A 227 -6.04 -16.46 -12.61
C ASN A 227 -5.44 -15.52 -13.67
N THR A 228 -5.78 -15.78 -14.93
CA THR A 228 -5.47 -14.84 -16.02
C THR A 228 -6.36 -13.62 -15.86
N VAL A 229 -5.76 -12.45 -15.58
CA VAL A 229 -6.47 -11.16 -15.49
C VAL A 229 -7.08 -10.86 -16.87
N PRO A 230 -8.40 -10.99 -17.07
CA PRO A 230 -9.01 -10.69 -18.35
C PRO A 230 -9.18 -9.17 -18.50
N GLY A 231 -8.87 -8.61 -19.67
CA GLY A 231 -9.13 -7.22 -20.01
C GLY A 231 -7.90 -6.32 -20.05
N LYS A 232 -8.15 -5.01 -20.02
CA LYS A 232 -7.07 -4.00 -19.97
C LYS A 232 -6.45 -3.98 -18.58
N THR A 233 -5.12 -4.03 -18.51
CA THR A 233 -4.37 -3.94 -17.26
C THR A 233 -3.44 -2.74 -17.25
N TYR A 234 -3.18 -2.19 -16.05
CA TYR A 234 -2.19 -1.17 -15.81
C TYR A 234 -1.16 -1.63 -14.77
N ARG A 235 -0.11 -0.86 -14.60
CA ARG A 235 0.87 -1.01 -13.50
C ARG A 235 1.20 0.35 -12.93
N ASN A 236 1.34 0.41 -11.62
CA ASN A 236 1.85 1.60 -10.95
C ASN A 236 3.37 1.78 -11.17
N PRO A 237 3.86 3.05 -11.27
CA PRO A 237 3.07 4.27 -11.35
C PRO A 237 2.40 4.46 -12.71
N VAL A 238 1.19 5.09 -12.71
CA VAL A 238 0.44 5.40 -13.94
C VAL A 238 1.01 6.60 -14.70
N PHE A 239 1.65 7.54 -14.00
CA PHE A 239 2.41 8.65 -14.59
C PHE A 239 3.89 8.37 -14.45
N ARG A 240 4.56 7.97 -15.54
CA ARG A 240 6.00 7.70 -15.55
C ARG A 240 6.83 8.85 -16.11
N ASP A 241 6.26 9.57 -17.07
CA ASP A 241 6.97 10.59 -17.85
C ASP A 241 6.69 12.00 -17.33
N LEU A 242 5.73 12.16 -16.45
CA LEU A 242 5.32 13.44 -15.89
C LEU A 242 5.77 13.53 -14.44
N GLN A 243 6.43 14.60 -14.11
CA GLN A 243 6.68 14.95 -12.73
C GLN A 243 5.37 15.45 -12.12
N ALA A 244 4.76 14.64 -11.29
CA ALA A 244 3.56 14.99 -10.58
C ALA A 244 3.66 14.47 -9.15
N ALA A 245 3.27 15.31 -8.20
CA ALA A 245 3.23 14.98 -6.80
C ALA A 245 1.98 15.60 -6.17
N ASP A 246 1.60 15.11 -4.99
CA ASP A 246 0.51 15.67 -4.21
C ASP A 246 -0.79 15.78 -5.05
N PRO A 247 -1.32 14.65 -5.60
CA PRO A 247 -2.40 14.67 -6.57
C PRO A 247 -3.74 15.04 -5.93
N GLY A 248 -4.31 16.18 -6.29
CA GLY A 248 -5.71 16.53 -6.06
C GLY A 248 -6.55 16.11 -7.25
N VAL A 249 -7.43 15.12 -7.12
CA VAL A 249 -8.23 14.60 -8.23
C VAL A 249 -9.70 14.95 -8.09
N LEU A 250 -10.23 15.65 -9.09
CA LEU A 250 -11.64 15.97 -9.22
C LEU A 250 -12.28 15.15 -10.36
N LYS A 251 -13.38 14.45 -10.09
CA LYS A 251 -14.21 13.81 -11.12
C LYS A 251 -15.41 14.72 -11.44
N VAL A 252 -15.52 15.14 -12.69
CA VAL A 252 -16.64 15.95 -13.17
C VAL A 252 -17.00 15.59 -14.60
N ASP A 253 -18.30 15.45 -14.88
CA ASP A 253 -18.85 15.17 -16.21
C ASP A 253 -18.19 13.97 -16.93
N GLY A 254 -17.88 12.89 -16.15
CA GLY A 254 -17.29 11.64 -16.64
C GLY A 254 -15.79 11.71 -16.89
N LYS A 255 -15.12 12.82 -16.55
CA LYS A 255 -13.66 12.99 -16.67
C LYS A 255 -13.02 13.25 -15.31
N TYR A 256 -11.75 12.91 -15.21
CA TYR A 256 -10.92 13.18 -14.06
C TYR A 256 -9.94 14.29 -14.39
N TYR A 257 -9.80 15.22 -13.46
CA TYR A 257 -8.86 16.33 -13.52
C TYR A 257 -7.91 16.18 -12.34
N CYS A 258 -6.63 15.98 -12.62
CA CYS A 258 -5.58 15.87 -11.60
C CYS A 258 -4.75 17.17 -11.61
N TYR A 259 -4.70 17.81 -10.48
CA TYR A 259 -3.86 18.97 -10.22
C TYR A 259 -2.71 18.52 -9.32
N SER A 260 -1.51 19.02 -9.57
CA SER A 260 -0.33 18.50 -8.87
C SER A 260 0.74 19.54 -8.63
N THR A 261 1.53 19.29 -7.60
CA THR A 261 2.81 19.95 -7.35
C THR A 261 3.77 19.64 -8.49
N SER A 262 4.66 20.54 -8.86
CA SER A 262 5.86 20.36 -9.68
C SER A 262 5.98 21.27 -10.89
N ALA A 263 5.01 22.11 -11.20
CA ALA A 263 5.23 23.15 -12.19
C ALA A 263 6.33 24.12 -11.72
N PRO A 264 7.17 24.62 -12.62
CA PRO A 264 8.15 25.65 -12.27
C PRO A 264 7.48 26.91 -11.70
N ILE A 265 6.36 27.34 -12.27
CA ILE A 265 5.49 28.41 -11.79
C ILE A 265 4.06 28.02 -12.11
N GLY A 266 3.16 28.08 -11.09
CA GLY A 266 1.76 27.72 -11.23
C GLY A 266 1.50 26.21 -11.13
N TYR A 267 0.36 25.77 -11.65
CA TYR A 267 -0.11 24.40 -11.58
C TYR A 267 -0.51 23.86 -12.95
N TYR A 268 -0.08 22.64 -13.25
CA TYR A 268 -0.60 21.89 -14.39
C TYR A 268 -1.91 21.20 -14.04
N VAL A 269 -2.74 20.97 -15.05
CA VAL A 269 -3.87 20.07 -14.99
C VAL A 269 -3.70 18.93 -16.00
N TYR A 270 -3.95 17.71 -15.50
CA TYR A 270 -3.96 16.49 -16.30
C TYR A 270 -5.37 15.97 -16.38
N VAL A 271 -5.77 15.43 -17.54
CA VAL A 271 -7.12 14.91 -17.76
C VAL A 271 -7.07 13.45 -18.14
N SER A 272 -7.98 12.66 -17.57
CA SER A 272 -8.17 11.24 -17.87
C SER A 272 -9.66 10.89 -17.94
N GLU A 273 -10.00 9.83 -18.68
CA GLU A 273 -11.33 9.21 -18.68
C GLU A 273 -11.34 7.87 -17.93
N ASP A 274 -10.15 7.34 -17.56
CA ASP A 274 -10.00 5.98 -17.02
C ASP A 274 -9.04 5.89 -15.80
N LEU A 275 -8.52 7.02 -15.29
CA LEU A 275 -7.54 7.12 -14.21
C LEU A 275 -6.14 6.57 -14.52
N VAL A 276 -5.96 5.92 -15.65
CA VAL A 276 -4.70 5.28 -16.06
C VAL A 276 -3.98 6.06 -17.13
N ASN A 277 -4.72 6.52 -18.15
CA ASN A 277 -4.19 7.29 -19.27
C ASN A 277 -4.49 8.77 -19.05
N TRP A 278 -3.44 9.57 -18.92
CA TRP A 278 -3.55 10.98 -18.62
C TRP A 278 -2.91 11.86 -19.68
N THR A 279 -3.54 12.98 -19.96
CA THR A 279 -3.04 14.00 -20.89
C THR A 279 -2.77 15.29 -20.12
N ASN A 280 -1.61 15.90 -20.37
CA ASN A 280 -1.28 17.21 -19.82
C ASN A 280 -1.98 18.30 -20.66
N GLU A 281 -2.92 19.03 -20.08
CA GLU A 281 -3.67 20.11 -20.73
C GLU A 281 -3.01 21.49 -20.54
N GLY A 282 -1.84 21.52 -19.89
CA GLY A 282 -1.09 22.75 -19.67
C GLY A 282 -1.33 23.39 -18.30
N LEU A 283 -0.91 24.64 -18.16
CA LEU A 283 -1.07 25.40 -16.93
C LEU A 283 -2.52 25.86 -16.75
N CYS A 284 -3.15 25.43 -15.65
CA CYS A 284 -4.46 25.92 -15.23
C CYS A 284 -4.39 27.17 -14.33
N MET A 285 -3.22 27.46 -13.77
CA MET A 285 -2.91 28.66 -13.00
C MET A 285 -1.44 28.99 -13.16
N ASN A 286 -1.10 30.27 -13.37
CA ASN A 286 0.28 30.74 -13.55
C ASN A 286 0.86 31.31 -12.26
N GLU A 287 0.47 32.53 -11.91
CA GLU A 287 0.96 33.22 -10.74
C GLU A 287 -0.15 33.44 -9.72
N ALA A 288 0.18 33.41 -8.44
CA ALA A 288 -0.73 33.67 -7.37
C ALA A 288 -0.20 34.76 -6.46
N TRP A 289 -1.03 35.75 -6.13
CA TRP A 289 -0.80 36.79 -5.11
C TRP A 289 0.52 37.54 -5.24
N GLY A 290 1.11 37.61 -6.43
CA GLY A 290 2.43 38.20 -6.64
C GLY A 290 3.59 37.35 -6.11
N LEU A 291 3.32 36.12 -5.68
CA LEU A 291 4.31 35.13 -5.28
C LEU A 291 4.70 34.34 -6.52
N SER A 292 5.94 34.44 -6.95
CA SER A 292 6.40 33.89 -8.23
C SER A 292 7.67 33.03 -8.12
N ARG A 293 8.01 32.60 -6.89
CA ARG A 293 9.19 31.81 -6.65
C ARG A 293 9.06 30.44 -7.27
N SER A 294 9.91 30.13 -8.23
CA SER A 294 9.93 28.85 -8.94
C SER A 294 10.06 27.66 -7.98
N GLY A 295 9.23 26.64 -8.20
CA GLY A 295 9.25 25.38 -7.42
C GLY A 295 8.53 25.43 -6.08
N PHE A 296 7.81 26.50 -5.76
CA PHE A 296 7.08 26.67 -4.51
C PHE A 296 5.57 26.73 -4.67
N TYR A 297 5.05 26.02 -5.66
CA TYR A 297 3.62 25.80 -5.91
C TYR A 297 3.26 24.36 -5.53
N TRP A 298 2.60 24.18 -4.36
CA TRP A 298 2.38 22.86 -3.77
C TRP A 298 0.92 22.52 -3.56
N ALA A 299 0.59 21.22 -3.64
CA ALA A 299 -0.62 20.57 -3.21
C ALA A 299 -1.92 21.34 -3.56
N PRO A 300 -2.22 21.54 -4.84
CA PRO A 300 -3.49 22.13 -5.27
C PRO A 300 -4.61 21.10 -5.19
N GLU A 301 -5.77 21.52 -4.69
CA GLU A 301 -6.99 20.73 -4.74
C GLU A 301 -8.15 21.59 -5.27
N VAL A 302 -9.06 20.98 -6.01
CA VAL A 302 -10.17 21.67 -6.64
C VAL A 302 -11.51 21.00 -6.31
N VAL A 303 -12.49 21.81 -5.96
CA VAL A 303 -13.88 21.38 -5.79
C VAL A 303 -14.81 22.16 -6.72
N ARG A 304 -15.97 21.58 -7.06
CA ARG A 304 -17.02 22.29 -7.79
C ARG A 304 -17.99 22.92 -6.81
N ARG A 305 -18.15 24.24 -6.87
CA ARG A 305 -19.09 25.03 -6.08
C ARG A 305 -20.51 24.89 -6.63
N ALA A 306 -21.52 25.17 -5.79
CA ALA A 306 -22.93 25.03 -6.15
C ALA A 306 -23.38 25.93 -7.33
N ASP A 307 -22.73 27.08 -7.55
CA ASP A 307 -22.95 27.96 -8.70
C ASP A 307 -22.33 27.45 -10.03
N GLY A 308 -21.67 26.29 -9.98
CA GLY A 308 -21.02 25.66 -11.13
C GLY A 308 -19.56 26.06 -11.33
N LYS A 309 -19.05 27.05 -10.60
CA LYS A 309 -17.62 27.43 -10.63
C LYS A 309 -16.75 26.41 -9.90
N PHE A 310 -15.46 26.48 -10.16
CA PHE A 310 -14.44 25.62 -9.57
C PHE A 310 -13.58 26.46 -8.62
N VAL A 311 -13.42 25.97 -7.39
CA VAL A 311 -12.61 26.61 -6.36
C VAL A 311 -11.37 25.74 -6.14
N MET A 312 -10.20 26.33 -6.36
CA MET A 312 -8.91 25.73 -6.02
C MET A 312 -8.45 26.27 -4.67
N VAL A 313 -8.09 25.38 -3.75
CA VAL A 313 -7.23 25.70 -2.61
C VAL A 313 -5.83 25.24 -2.93
N CYS A 314 -4.84 26.05 -2.64
CA CYS A 314 -3.44 25.75 -2.97
C CYS A 314 -2.46 26.47 -2.04
N SER A 315 -1.23 25.99 -2.03
CA SER A 315 -0.14 26.56 -1.23
C SER A 315 0.95 27.12 -2.13
N VAL A 316 1.29 28.39 -1.96
CA VAL A 316 2.37 29.06 -2.68
C VAL A 316 3.30 29.69 -1.67
N GLU A 317 4.60 29.29 -1.66
CA GLU A 317 5.61 29.80 -0.73
C GLU A 317 5.15 29.74 0.75
N GLU A 318 4.51 28.63 1.16
CA GLU A 318 3.93 28.43 2.50
C GLU A 318 2.76 29.38 2.84
N HIS A 319 2.10 29.94 1.83
CA HIS A 319 0.87 30.70 1.96
C HIS A 319 -0.28 29.93 1.33
N LEU A 320 -1.32 29.68 2.08
CA LEU A 320 -2.54 29.02 1.62
C LEU A 320 -3.56 30.07 1.19
N GLY A 321 -4.16 29.83 0.04
CA GLY A 321 -5.21 30.71 -0.50
C GLY A 321 -6.09 30.00 -1.52
N PHE A 322 -7.05 30.76 -2.03
CA PHE A 322 -8.07 30.26 -2.94
C PHE A 322 -8.00 30.97 -4.29
N ALA A 323 -8.28 30.21 -5.35
CA ALA A 323 -8.45 30.73 -6.69
C ALA A 323 -9.71 30.15 -7.33
N VAL A 324 -10.36 30.88 -8.22
CA VAL A 324 -11.65 30.49 -8.81
C VAL A 324 -11.56 30.50 -10.34
N ALA A 325 -12.24 29.53 -10.96
CA ALA A 325 -12.35 29.43 -12.42
C ALA A 325 -13.77 29.04 -12.85
N ASP A 326 -14.12 29.34 -14.11
CA ASP A 326 -15.38 28.90 -14.72
C ASP A 326 -15.27 27.48 -15.33
N SER A 327 -14.05 26.93 -15.40
CA SER A 327 -13.75 25.63 -15.99
C SER A 327 -12.76 24.86 -15.11
N PRO A 328 -12.83 23.51 -15.04
CA PRO A 328 -11.83 22.72 -14.33
C PRO A 328 -10.44 22.79 -14.99
N LEU A 329 -10.35 23.23 -16.23
CA LEU A 329 -9.09 23.51 -16.92
C LEU A 329 -8.49 24.89 -16.57
N GLY A 330 -9.19 25.67 -15.76
CA GLY A 330 -8.81 27.05 -15.47
C GLY A 330 -9.19 28.02 -16.59
N PRO A 331 -8.56 29.21 -16.68
CA PRO A 331 -7.52 29.68 -15.76
C PRO A 331 -8.09 29.99 -14.37
N PHE A 332 -7.43 29.47 -13.34
CA PHE A 332 -7.75 29.83 -11.97
C PHE A 332 -7.15 31.18 -11.63
N VAL A 333 -7.98 32.06 -11.08
CA VAL A 333 -7.60 33.42 -10.70
C VAL A 333 -7.72 33.54 -9.18
N PRO A 334 -6.68 34.05 -8.48
CA PRO A 334 -6.76 34.31 -7.05
C PRO A 334 -7.95 35.18 -6.70
N GLU A 335 -8.81 34.71 -5.77
CA GLU A 335 -10.03 35.44 -5.38
C GLU A 335 -9.70 36.62 -4.46
N THR A 336 -8.71 36.42 -3.57
CA THR A 336 -8.25 37.43 -2.60
C THR A 336 -6.73 37.32 -2.45
N ASN A 337 -6.16 38.05 -1.47
CA ASN A 337 -4.83 37.73 -0.95
C ASN A 337 -4.87 36.32 -0.32
N TRP A 338 -3.68 35.72 -0.07
CA TRP A 338 -3.62 34.47 0.68
C TRP A 338 -4.38 34.58 2.00
N THR A 339 -5.02 33.46 2.39
CA THR A 339 -5.84 33.40 3.61
C THR A 339 -4.96 33.25 4.85
N PHE A 340 -3.95 32.37 4.75
CA PHE A 340 -3.04 32.06 5.86
C PHE A 340 -1.58 32.04 5.39
N ASP A 341 -0.66 32.42 6.29
CA ASP A 341 0.78 32.20 6.18
C ASP A 341 1.21 30.99 7.03
N LYS A 342 2.36 30.40 6.74
CA LYS A 342 2.89 29.21 7.42
C LYS A 342 1.88 28.08 7.46
N THR A 343 1.28 27.84 6.30
CA THR A 343 0.27 26.83 6.08
C THR A 343 0.45 26.20 4.71
N ILE A 344 0.16 24.90 4.62
CA ILE A 344 0.18 24.13 3.37
C ILE A 344 -0.97 23.13 3.32
N ASP A 345 -1.13 22.45 2.19
CA ASP A 345 -1.94 21.26 2.03
C ASP A 345 -3.42 21.47 2.37
N GLY A 346 -4.04 22.42 1.69
CA GLY A 346 -5.47 22.68 1.86
C GLY A 346 -6.34 21.60 1.20
N HIS A 347 -7.32 21.11 1.94
CA HIS A 347 -8.38 20.21 1.46
C HIS A 347 -9.74 20.83 1.77
N ILE A 348 -10.61 20.95 0.75
CA ILE A 348 -12.00 21.41 0.92
C ILE A 348 -12.93 20.19 0.93
N PHE A 349 -13.51 19.90 2.08
CA PHE A 349 -14.56 18.91 2.22
C PHE A 349 -15.93 19.56 2.09
N LEU A 350 -16.75 19.09 1.14
CA LEU A 350 -18.16 19.48 0.98
C LEU A 350 -19.06 18.42 1.59
N ASP A 351 -19.76 18.77 2.66
CA ASP A 351 -20.69 17.84 3.29
C ASP A 351 -22.02 17.76 2.52
N GLU A 352 -22.78 16.70 2.76
CA GLU A 352 -24.09 16.43 2.14
C GLU A 352 -25.14 17.51 2.44
N ASP A 353 -24.98 18.24 3.53
CA ASP A 353 -25.84 19.39 3.89
C ASP A 353 -25.46 20.70 3.18
N GLY A 354 -24.42 20.66 2.33
CA GLY A 354 -23.93 21.77 1.54
C GLY A 354 -22.88 22.64 2.24
N ARG A 355 -22.54 22.38 3.50
CA ARG A 355 -21.49 23.12 4.21
C ARG A 355 -20.12 22.72 3.73
N GLY A 356 -19.23 23.70 3.61
CA GLY A 356 -17.83 23.52 3.27
C GLY A 356 -16.93 23.58 4.50
N TYR A 357 -15.92 22.72 4.54
CA TYR A 357 -14.92 22.70 5.57
C TYR A 357 -13.53 22.69 4.92
N LEU A 358 -12.61 23.49 5.47
CA LEU A 358 -11.21 23.52 5.07
C LEU A 358 -10.37 22.77 6.10
N PHE A 359 -9.60 21.80 5.64
CA PHE A 359 -8.54 21.13 6.40
C PHE A 359 -7.20 21.57 5.85
N TYR A 360 -6.20 21.81 6.70
CA TYR A 360 -4.90 22.31 6.27
C TYR A 360 -3.82 22.08 7.34
N VAL A 361 -2.56 22.04 6.93
CA VAL A 361 -1.43 21.97 7.86
C VAL A 361 -1.06 23.39 8.31
N SER A 362 -0.80 23.56 9.59
CA SER A 362 -0.42 24.86 10.14
C SER A 362 0.68 24.76 11.20
N TRP A 363 1.59 25.75 11.18
CA TRP A 363 2.58 26.04 12.24
C TRP A 363 2.69 27.54 12.50
N ARG A 364 1.64 28.27 12.24
CA ARG A 364 1.56 29.72 12.50
C ARG A 364 1.51 30.00 14.00
N SER A 365 1.75 31.24 14.37
CA SER A 365 1.73 31.67 15.78
C SER A 365 0.39 31.36 16.45
N GLY A 366 0.44 30.62 17.55
CA GLY A 366 -0.75 30.15 18.28
C GLY A 366 -1.26 28.80 17.84
N HIS A 367 -0.65 28.17 16.81
CA HIS A 367 -0.95 26.81 16.39
C HIS A 367 0.21 25.87 16.74
N ASP A 368 -0.12 24.73 17.34
CA ASP A 368 0.80 23.59 17.35
C ASP A 368 0.84 22.98 15.94
N TYR A 369 2.02 22.48 15.55
CA TYR A 369 2.19 21.84 14.25
C TYR A 369 1.24 20.64 14.08
N GLY A 370 0.50 20.63 12.99
CA GLY A 370 -0.43 19.57 12.64
C GLY A 370 -1.53 20.04 11.71
N ILE A 371 -2.51 19.17 11.51
CA ILE A 371 -3.69 19.45 10.70
C ILE A 371 -4.71 20.20 11.55
N TRP A 372 -5.20 21.29 11.01
CA TRP A 372 -6.26 22.15 11.53
C TRP A 372 -7.46 22.11 10.60
N ALA A 373 -8.64 22.44 11.10
CA ALA A 373 -9.84 22.56 10.31
C ALA A 373 -10.66 23.80 10.69
N CYS A 374 -11.43 24.30 9.74
CA CYS A 374 -12.42 25.37 9.95
C CYS A 374 -13.60 25.21 9.00
N GLU A 375 -14.72 25.85 9.32
CA GLU A 375 -15.88 25.97 8.43
C GLU A 375 -15.65 27.11 7.43
N LEU A 376 -16.09 26.91 6.19
CA LEU A 376 -16.11 27.93 5.14
C LEU A 376 -17.53 28.53 5.02
N GLU A 377 -17.60 29.78 4.56
CA GLU A 377 -18.85 30.35 4.09
C GLU A 377 -19.29 29.69 2.77
N ASP A 378 -20.50 29.93 2.30
CA ASP A 378 -21.07 29.31 1.10
C ASP A 378 -20.29 29.60 -0.19
N ASP A 379 -19.43 30.61 -0.19
CA ASP A 379 -18.54 30.95 -1.29
C ASP A 379 -17.31 30.02 -1.41
N LEU A 380 -17.05 29.18 -0.39
CA LEU A 380 -15.93 28.25 -0.26
C LEU A 380 -14.52 28.89 -0.32
N VAL A 381 -14.42 30.20 -0.19
CA VAL A 381 -13.16 30.95 -0.18
C VAL A 381 -13.01 31.82 1.08
N THR A 382 -14.09 32.01 1.83
CA THR A 382 -14.11 32.78 3.07
C THR A 382 -14.17 31.86 4.29
N VAL A 383 -13.20 31.96 5.18
CA VAL A 383 -13.20 31.23 6.44
C VAL A 383 -14.21 31.83 7.40
N LYS A 384 -15.06 31.00 7.99
CA LYS A 384 -16.04 31.41 8.99
C LYS A 384 -15.36 31.72 10.32
N PRO A 385 -15.48 32.97 10.83
CA PRO A 385 -14.75 33.36 12.01
C PRO A 385 -15.02 32.51 13.26
N GLY A 386 -13.97 32.14 14.00
CA GLY A 386 -14.08 31.42 15.27
C GLY A 386 -14.37 29.93 15.17
N THR A 387 -14.26 29.34 13.96
CA THR A 387 -14.48 27.90 13.73
C THR A 387 -13.19 27.07 13.66
N GLU A 388 -12.01 27.70 13.70
CA GLU A 388 -10.73 27.01 13.60
C GLU A 388 -10.46 26.11 14.82
N VAL A 389 -10.12 24.85 14.54
CA VAL A 389 -9.82 23.85 15.58
C VAL A 389 -8.62 22.98 15.14
N PRO A 390 -7.78 22.52 16.07
CA PRO A 390 -6.77 21.49 15.79
C PRO A 390 -7.46 20.13 15.67
N VAL A 391 -7.08 19.32 14.67
CA VAL A 391 -7.70 18.00 14.45
C VAL A 391 -6.72 16.83 14.51
N ILE A 392 -5.51 16.94 13.94
CA ILE A 392 -4.49 15.89 13.99
C ILE A 392 -3.12 16.49 14.28
N SER A 393 -2.39 15.90 15.24
CA SER A 393 -0.98 16.19 15.52
C SER A 393 -0.14 14.92 15.41
N PRO A 394 1.16 15.00 15.06
CA PRO A 394 2.03 13.83 14.92
C PRO A 394 2.39 13.25 16.31
N THR A 395 1.53 12.37 16.83
CA THR A 395 1.67 11.77 18.17
C THR A 395 2.01 10.29 18.14
N ASP A 396 1.69 9.59 17.05
CA ASP A 396 1.92 8.17 16.91
C ASP A 396 3.36 7.87 16.45
N ALA A 397 3.88 6.73 16.85
CA ALA A 397 5.28 6.36 16.57
C ALA A 397 5.58 6.29 15.07
N TRP A 398 4.61 5.82 14.26
CA TRP A 398 4.78 5.70 12.82
C TRP A 398 4.89 7.06 12.10
N GLU A 399 4.36 8.13 12.68
CA GLU A 399 4.38 9.51 12.16
C GLU A 399 5.70 10.24 12.44
N GLN A 400 6.62 9.60 13.17
CA GLN A 400 7.80 10.22 13.75
C GLN A 400 9.10 9.45 13.45
N VAL A 401 9.11 8.57 12.45
CA VAL A 401 10.29 7.77 12.11
C VAL A 401 11.36 8.62 11.43
N SER A 402 10.98 9.46 10.47
CA SER A 402 11.88 10.31 9.69
C SER A 402 11.63 11.81 9.88
N GLY A 403 10.60 12.18 10.65
CA GLY A 403 10.20 13.55 10.96
C GLY A 403 8.87 13.53 11.71
N ARG A 404 8.60 14.55 12.50
CA ARG A 404 7.30 14.69 13.18
C ARG A 404 6.35 15.43 12.25
N VAL A 405 5.70 14.70 11.34
CA VAL A 405 4.86 15.26 10.29
C VAL A 405 3.51 14.57 10.26
N THR A 406 2.45 15.36 10.15
CA THR A 406 1.12 14.96 9.65
C THR A 406 0.68 16.02 8.65
N GLU A 407 0.41 15.58 7.40
CA GLU A 407 0.10 16.47 6.29
C GLU A 407 -0.82 15.82 5.25
N GLY A 408 -1.15 16.51 4.15
CA GLY A 408 -1.98 15.99 3.07
C GLY A 408 -3.33 15.47 3.54
N PRO A 409 -4.17 16.27 4.26
CA PRO A 409 -5.47 15.82 4.74
C PRO A 409 -6.42 15.56 3.59
N PHE A 410 -7.26 14.53 3.74
CA PHE A 410 -8.41 14.27 2.86
C PHE A 410 -9.54 13.65 3.68
N VAL A 411 -10.78 14.10 3.51
CA VAL A 411 -11.93 13.62 4.28
C VAL A 411 -12.88 12.80 3.40
N LEU A 412 -13.21 11.62 3.88
CA LEU A 412 -14.29 10.79 3.35
C LEU A 412 -15.44 10.75 4.37
N LYS A 413 -16.69 10.80 3.92
CA LYS A 413 -17.85 10.52 4.77
C LYS A 413 -18.41 9.15 4.45
N HIS A 414 -18.57 8.33 5.48
CA HIS A 414 -19.12 6.98 5.34
C HIS A 414 -19.97 6.62 6.55
N ASN A 415 -21.21 6.15 6.33
CA ASN A 415 -22.19 5.79 7.37
C ASN A 415 -22.38 6.86 8.47
N GLY A 416 -22.33 8.14 8.06
CA GLY A 416 -22.51 9.28 8.99
C GLY A 416 -21.26 9.64 9.79
N LEU A 417 -20.12 8.94 9.58
CA LEU A 417 -18.83 9.21 10.19
C LEU A 417 -17.88 9.88 9.18
N TYR A 418 -16.98 10.69 9.72
CA TYR A 418 -15.94 11.40 8.96
C TYR A 418 -14.59 10.69 9.14
N TYR A 419 -14.01 10.25 8.05
CA TYR A 419 -12.71 9.60 7.99
C TYR A 419 -11.70 10.60 7.44
N LEU A 420 -10.93 11.22 8.32
CA LEU A 420 -9.82 12.11 7.94
C LEU A 420 -8.60 11.25 7.69
N THR A 421 -8.24 11.08 6.42
CA THR A 421 -7.01 10.44 6.00
C THR A 421 -5.90 11.49 5.91
N TYR A 422 -4.65 11.09 6.20
CA TYR A 422 -3.51 11.99 6.22
C TYR A 422 -2.21 11.23 6.00
N SER A 423 -1.15 11.94 5.65
CA SER A 423 0.19 11.39 5.51
C SER A 423 1.04 11.69 6.74
N GLY A 424 1.92 10.75 7.09
CA GLY A 424 2.88 10.89 8.18
C GLY A 424 4.31 10.66 7.73
N ASN A 425 5.27 11.22 8.47
CA ASN A 425 6.69 11.33 8.18
C ASN A 425 7.04 12.39 7.12
N GLY A 426 8.34 12.57 6.83
CA GLY A 426 8.80 13.44 5.74
C GLY A 426 8.55 12.79 4.38
N TYR A 427 8.06 13.57 3.42
CA TYR A 427 7.74 13.10 2.06
C TYR A 427 8.95 12.51 1.30
N ASP A 428 10.16 12.86 1.71
CA ASP A 428 11.43 12.39 1.13
C ASP A 428 11.95 11.08 1.75
N ALA A 429 11.28 10.59 2.78
CA ALA A 429 11.60 9.34 3.43
C ALA A 429 10.78 8.18 2.86
N LYS A 430 11.38 6.98 2.79
CA LYS A 430 10.66 5.77 2.36
C LYS A 430 9.47 5.44 3.26
N GLU A 431 9.53 5.84 4.52
CA GLU A 431 8.51 5.65 5.56
C GLU A 431 7.33 6.62 5.45
N TYR A 432 7.33 7.55 4.48
CA TYR A 432 6.15 8.36 4.18
C TYR A 432 4.97 7.43 3.90
N ALA A 433 3.84 7.64 4.57
CA ALA A 433 2.77 6.64 4.62
C ALA A 433 1.42 7.32 4.88
N VAL A 434 0.31 6.63 4.60
CA VAL A 434 -1.05 7.13 4.83
C VAL A 434 -1.67 6.43 6.03
N GLY A 435 -2.28 7.21 6.93
CA GLY A 435 -3.14 6.77 8.01
C GLY A 435 -4.48 7.49 7.99
N TYR A 436 -5.37 7.15 8.93
CA TYR A 436 -6.63 7.86 9.10
C TYR A 436 -7.07 7.96 10.57
N ALA A 437 -8.00 8.87 10.80
CA ALA A 437 -8.72 9.04 12.06
C ALA A 437 -10.21 9.21 11.79
N VAL A 438 -11.07 8.88 12.76
CA VAL A 438 -12.53 8.89 12.61
C VAL A 438 -13.16 9.85 13.61
N SER A 439 -14.23 10.54 13.19
CA SER A 439 -15.03 11.42 14.03
C SER A 439 -16.52 11.35 13.66
N GLU A 440 -17.39 11.69 14.61
CA GLU A 440 -18.82 11.93 14.37
C GLU A 440 -19.14 13.35 13.85
N SER A 441 -18.13 14.22 13.82
CA SER A 441 -18.25 15.62 13.37
C SER A 441 -17.09 15.99 12.45
N PRO A 442 -17.34 16.83 11.41
CA PRO A 442 -16.27 17.23 10.50
C PRO A 442 -15.14 18.01 11.20
N LEU A 443 -15.43 18.75 12.26
CA LEU A 443 -14.44 19.49 13.05
C LEU A 443 -13.89 18.68 14.24
N GLY A 444 -14.18 17.38 14.33
CA GLY A 444 -13.66 16.52 15.38
C GLY A 444 -14.51 16.47 16.66
N PRO A 445 -13.97 15.87 17.74
CA PRO A 445 -12.61 15.31 17.83
C PRO A 445 -12.42 14.04 17.00
N TYR A 446 -11.22 13.86 16.46
CA TYR A 446 -10.85 12.69 15.67
C TYR A 446 -10.07 11.68 16.51
N GLU A 447 -10.45 10.39 16.42
CA GLU A 447 -9.71 9.26 17.00
C GLU A 447 -8.92 8.54 15.92
N LYS A 448 -7.59 8.45 16.07
CA LYS A 448 -6.71 7.76 15.12
C LYS A 448 -6.97 6.26 15.12
N TYR A 449 -6.96 5.67 13.92
CA TYR A 449 -7.05 4.24 13.77
C TYR A 449 -5.81 3.54 14.36
N LYS A 450 -6.04 2.50 15.18
CA LYS A 450 -4.97 1.86 15.98
C LYS A 450 -3.94 1.09 15.15
N ALA A 451 -4.32 0.65 13.95
CA ALA A 451 -3.45 -0.08 13.04
C ALA A 451 -2.89 0.79 11.89
N ASN A 452 -2.85 2.12 12.06
CA ASN A 452 -2.13 2.99 11.14
C ASN A 452 -0.64 2.62 11.06
N PRO A 453 0.04 2.81 9.91
CA PRO A 453 -0.51 3.32 8.64
C PRO A 453 -1.25 2.24 7.84
N ILE A 454 -2.22 2.65 7.01
CA ILE A 454 -2.99 1.78 6.12
C ILE A 454 -2.40 1.64 4.71
N LEU A 455 -1.49 2.54 4.32
CA LEU A 455 -0.69 2.47 3.11
C LEU A 455 0.75 2.82 3.45
N SER A 456 1.72 1.95 3.16
CA SER A 456 3.13 2.14 3.47
C SER A 456 4.02 1.56 2.38
N TYR A 457 5.32 1.81 2.44
CA TYR A 457 6.27 1.34 1.43
C TYR A 457 6.31 -0.18 1.28
N THR A 458 6.72 -0.62 0.09
CA THR A 458 7.08 -2.01 -0.21
C THR A 458 8.55 -2.08 -0.66
N SER A 459 9.06 -3.27 -0.98
CA SER A 459 10.39 -3.42 -1.58
C SER A 459 10.54 -2.78 -2.97
N LYS A 460 9.44 -2.33 -3.60
CA LYS A 460 9.41 -1.78 -4.97
C LYS A 460 8.94 -0.33 -5.04
N LEU A 461 8.10 0.11 -4.11
CA LEU A 461 7.52 1.45 -4.09
C LEU A 461 7.79 2.09 -2.73
N TYR A 462 8.48 3.23 -2.72
CA TYR A 462 8.85 3.98 -1.53
C TYR A 462 8.04 5.27 -1.42
N GLY A 463 7.82 5.72 -0.19
CA GLY A 463 7.21 7.00 0.12
C GLY A 463 5.79 7.18 -0.43
N PRO A 464 4.86 6.19 -0.30
CA PRO A 464 3.48 6.39 -0.74
C PRO A 464 2.76 7.36 0.20
N GLY A 465 2.21 8.44 -0.35
CA GLY A 465 1.47 9.41 0.45
C GLY A 465 0.95 10.59 -0.35
N HIS A 466 0.49 11.61 0.37
CA HIS A 466 -0.16 12.82 -0.11
C HIS A 466 -1.17 12.48 -1.22
N HIS A 467 -2.34 12.11 -0.82
CA HIS A 467 -3.32 11.39 -1.63
C HIS A 467 -4.63 12.15 -1.72
N SER A 468 -5.41 11.78 -2.70
CA SER A 468 -6.85 12.09 -2.78
C SER A 468 -7.64 10.82 -3.07
N PHE A 469 -8.96 10.86 -2.89
CA PHE A 469 -9.84 9.77 -3.27
C PHE A 469 -10.80 10.21 -4.37
N THR A 470 -11.12 9.27 -5.24
CA THR A 470 -12.16 9.41 -6.27
C THR A 470 -12.86 8.08 -6.47
N VAL A 471 -13.82 8.01 -7.38
CA VAL A 471 -14.50 6.75 -7.73
C VAL A 471 -14.15 6.34 -9.16
N SER A 472 -14.23 5.04 -9.45
CA SER A 472 -14.04 4.47 -10.79
C SER A 472 -14.96 5.12 -11.84
N PRO A 473 -14.73 4.93 -13.16
CA PRO A 473 -15.60 5.46 -14.22
C PRO A 473 -17.09 5.19 -14.01
N ASP A 474 -17.46 3.96 -13.65
CA ASP A 474 -18.86 3.57 -13.38
C ASP A 474 -19.33 3.92 -11.96
N GLY A 475 -18.45 4.42 -11.09
CA GLY A 475 -18.74 4.82 -9.72
C GLY A 475 -18.82 3.68 -8.71
N SER A 476 -18.52 2.43 -9.10
CA SER A 476 -18.68 1.26 -8.24
C SER A 476 -17.49 0.99 -7.31
N GLU A 477 -16.30 1.52 -7.63
CA GLU A 477 -15.08 1.33 -6.86
C GLU A 477 -14.59 2.66 -6.26
N LEU A 478 -14.14 2.64 -5.01
CA LEU A 478 -13.40 3.76 -4.41
C LEU A 478 -11.93 3.60 -4.78
N ILE A 479 -11.32 4.66 -5.30
CA ILE A 479 -9.92 4.68 -5.75
C ILE A 479 -9.14 5.72 -4.97
N ILE A 480 -8.02 5.33 -4.40
CA ILE A 480 -7.00 6.25 -3.88
C ILE A 480 -6.03 6.61 -5.00
N VAL A 481 -5.73 7.90 -5.14
CA VAL A 481 -4.69 8.44 -6.01
C VAL A 481 -3.63 9.07 -5.12
N TYR A 482 -2.38 8.68 -5.26
CA TYR A 482 -1.31 9.08 -4.37
C TYR A 482 0.02 9.16 -5.11
N HIS A 483 1.03 9.80 -4.52
CA HIS A 483 2.36 9.77 -5.11
C HIS A 483 3.26 8.71 -4.47
N THR A 484 4.31 8.32 -5.20
CA THR A 484 5.45 7.55 -4.69
C THR A 484 6.76 8.21 -5.13
N HIS A 485 7.86 7.80 -4.51
CA HIS A 485 9.20 8.15 -4.98
C HIS A 485 9.42 7.65 -6.41
N ALA A 486 10.35 8.27 -7.14
CA ALA A 486 10.76 7.83 -8.48
C ALA A 486 11.27 6.39 -8.49
N SER A 487 11.95 5.98 -7.42
CA SER A 487 12.48 4.63 -7.22
C SER A 487 12.83 4.40 -5.75
N THR A 488 13.32 3.21 -5.43
CA THR A 488 13.85 2.88 -4.09
C THR A 488 15.17 3.59 -3.74
N THR A 489 15.75 4.36 -4.68
CA THR A 489 17.02 5.09 -4.49
C THR A 489 16.93 6.58 -4.83
N ALA A 490 15.80 7.05 -5.36
CA ALA A 490 15.59 8.43 -5.76
C ALA A 490 14.18 8.90 -5.41
N VAL A 491 14.06 10.01 -4.71
CA VAL A 491 12.78 10.61 -4.36
C VAL A 491 12.14 11.25 -5.59
N HIS A 492 12.88 12.09 -6.28
CA HIS A 492 12.38 12.86 -7.44
C HIS A 492 12.77 12.23 -8.79
N PRO A 493 11.92 12.44 -9.81
CA PRO A 493 10.56 13.00 -9.75
C PRO A 493 9.59 12.04 -9.07
N ARG A 494 8.74 12.57 -8.17
CA ARG A 494 7.65 11.77 -7.59
C ARG A 494 6.66 11.41 -8.69
N THR A 495 6.01 10.26 -8.57
CA THR A 495 5.14 9.70 -9.62
C THR A 495 3.79 9.32 -9.04
N ILE A 496 2.73 9.34 -9.87
CA ILE A 496 1.37 9.04 -9.45
C ILE A 496 1.05 7.56 -9.57
N CYS A 497 0.48 7.04 -8.50
CA CYS A 497 -0.08 5.69 -8.39
C CYS A 497 -1.57 5.75 -8.11
N ILE A 498 -2.29 4.69 -8.48
CA ILE A 498 -3.70 4.48 -8.15
C ILE A 498 -3.89 3.07 -7.60
N ASP A 499 -4.71 2.94 -6.59
CA ASP A 499 -5.12 1.64 -6.04
C ASP A 499 -6.56 1.68 -5.54
N ARG A 500 -7.15 0.50 -5.29
CA ARG A 500 -8.50 0.38 -4.79
C ARG A 500 -8.55 0.60 -3.28
N ALA A 501 -9.65 1.20 -2.83
CA ALA A 501 -9.98 1.34 -1.42
C ALA A 501 -11.40 0.85 -1.15
N ARG A 502 -11.70 0.52 0.10
CA ARG A 502 -13.06 0.16 0.52
C ARG A 502 -13.26 0.39 2.00
N PHE A 503 -14.52 0.43 2.41
CA PHE A 503 -14.92 0.33 3.79
C PHE A 503 -15.32 -1.12 4.10
N ALA A 504 -14.65 -1.75 5.05
CA ALA A 504 -14.92 -3.10 5.50
C ALA A 504 -15.65 -3.07 6.85
N PRO A 505 -16.79 -3.76 7.00
CA PRO A 505 -17.53 -3.82 8.26
C PRO A 505 -16.68 -4.36 9.39
N THR A 506 -16.92 -3.85 10.61
CA THR A 506 -16.29 -4.36 11.84
C THR A 506 -17.32 -4.65 12.91
N GLU A 507 -16.97 -5.45 13.92
CA GLU A 507 -17.83 -5.72 15.08
C GLU A 507 -18.20 -4.45 15.87
N SER A 508 -17.36 -3.42 15.83
CA SER A 508 -17.61 -2.16 16.55
C SER A 508 -18.68 -1.27 15.91
N GLY A 509 -19.06 -1.55 14.67
CA GLY A 509 -19.96 -0.72 13.87
C GLY A 509 -19.30 0.50 13.22
N VAL A 510 -18.00 0.71 13.45
CA VAL A 510 -17.17 1.68 12.71
C VAL A 510 -16.43 0.91 11.64
N ASP A 511 -16.82 1.10 10.37
CA ASP A 511 -16.20 0.39 9.26
C ASP A 511 -14.73 0.76 9.11
N ARG A 512 -13.90 -0.21 8.75
CA ARG A 512 -12.47 -0.03 8.54
C ARG A 512 -12.19 0.41 7.11
N LEU A 513 -11.47 1.53 6.95
CA LEU A 513 -10.95 1.92 5.63
C LEU A 513 -9.73 1.05 5.28
N GLU A 514 -9.84 0.31 4.19
CA GLU A 514 -8.78 -0.55 3.66
C GLU A 514 -8.30 -0.05 2.31
N ILE A 515 -6.98 -0.16 2.07
CA ILE A 515 -6.35 0.12 0.78
C ILE A 515 -5.64 -1.14 0.30
N PHE A 516 -5.97 -1.56 -0.92
CA PHE A 516 -5.26 -2.61 -1.64
C PHE A 516 -4.07 -2.00 -2.38
N GLY A 517 -2.96 -1.78 -1.68
CA GLY A 517 -1.77 -1.12 -2.23
C GLY A 517 -0.61 -0.97 -1.22
N PRO A 518 0.53 -0.41 -1.67
CA PRO A 518 0.80 0.02 -3.03
C PRO A 518 1.07 -1.17 -3.95
N THR A 519 0.34 -1.25 -5.08
CA THR A 519 0.52 -2.32 -6.06
C THR A 519 1.57 -1.94 -7.13
N HIS A 520 2.36 -2.92 -7.58
CA HIS A 520 3.29 -2.77 -8.70
C HIS A 520 3.13 -3.88 -9.75
N THR A 521 2.23 -4.83 -9.51
CA THR A 521 1.84 -5.90 -10.45
C THR A 521 0.77 -5.39 -11.41
N ALA A 522 0.42 -6.20 -12.42
CA ALA A 522 -0.65 -5.86 -13.34
C ALA A 522 -2.00 -5.86 -12.61
N GLN A 523 -2.70 -4.74 -12.65
CA GLN A 523 -4.04 -4.55 -12.11
C GLN A 523 -5.04 -4.32 -13.23
N GLU A 524 -6.28 -4.77 -13.06
CA GLU A 524 -7.37 -4.41 -13.96
C GLU A 524 -7.64 -2.91 -13.91
N TYR A 525 -8.02 -2.31 -15.04
CA TYR A 525 -8.47 -0.92 -15.06
C TYR A 525 -9.62 -0.71 -14.05
N PRO A 526 -9.72 0.46 -13.42
CA PRO A 526 -10.92 0.85 -12.67
C PRO A 526 -12.17 0.70 -13.54
N LYS A 527 -13.25 0.15 -12.95
CA LYS A 527 -14.50 -0.21 -13.67
C LYS A 527 -15.24 0.98 -14.22
#